data_f040905ac3a37897b8d6f0e25c70c515
#
_entry.id   f040905ac3a37897b8d6f0e25c70c515
#
_cell.length_a   1.000
_cell.length_b   1.000
_cell.length_c   1.000
_cell.angle_alpha   90.00
_cell.angle_beta   90.00
_cell.angle_gamma   90.00
#
_symmetry.space_group_name_H-M   'P 1'
#
loop_
_entity.id
_entity.type
_entity.pdbx_description
1 polymer ?
#
loop_
_entity_poly.entity_id
_entity_poly.type
_entity_poly.pdbx_seq_one_letter_code
_entity_poly.pdbx_strand_id
1 'polypeptide(L)'
;MEARFVHGKILRNAGSGIFYRMEVAIPERIDFVPGQFAMVSGWPGNDPLLPRPLAIFRSGGARGHGTVEFVYKVVGRGTALLSGLHAGDPLALTLPLGHGFEFPGEDRSWWLVGGGVGFSSVFPVAAALEGERADFEIFLGASTAGSCPAPA
;
A
#
# COMPACT_ATOMS: atom_id res chain seq x y z
N MET A 1 1.75 -9.87 15.06
CA MET A 1 1.91 -8.41 15.04
C MET A 1 0.57 -7.78 15.37
N GLU A 2 0.52 -6.83 16.30
CA GLU A 2 -0.74 -6.26 16.78
C GLU A 2 -1.10 -5.03 15.94
N ALA A 3 -2.37 -4.94 15.54
CA ALA A 3 -2.90 -3.79 14.79
C ALA A 3 -2.96 -2.55 15.70
N ARG A 4 -2.58 -1.39 15.15
CA ARG A 4 -2.57 -0.11 15.85
C ARG A 4 -3.41 0.91 15.12
N PHE A 5 -4.13 1.71 15.87
CA PHE A 5 -4.76 2.92 15.35
C PHE A 5 -3.79 4.08 15.50
N VAL A 6 -3.47 4.76 14.42
CA VAL A 6 -2.54 5.89 14.40
C VAL A 6 -3.09 7.05 13.58
N HIS A 7 -2.72 8.26 13.98
CA HIS A 7 -2.90 9.45 13.16
C HIS A 7 -1.61 9.73 12.40
N GLY A 8 -1.71 9.77 11.09
CA GLY A 8 -0.62 10.12 10.19
C GLY A 8 -0.82 11.48 9.54
N LYS A 9 0.20 11.93 8.83
CA LYS A 9 0.19 13.13 8.03
C LYS A 9 0.70 12.81 6.63
N ILE A 10 -0.06 13.20 5.62
CA ILE A 10 0.33 12.97 4.22
C ILE A 10 1.61 13.74 3.92
N LEU A 11 2.63 13.06 3.44
CA LEU A 11 3.86 13.64 2.91
C LEU A 11 3.73 13.93 1.43
N ARG A 12 3.14 13.00 0.70
CA ARG A 12 2.91 13.10 -0.73
C ARG A 12 1.67 12.29 -1.11
N ASN A 13 0.87 12.83 -2.00
CA ASN A 13 -0.24 12.13 -2.64
C ASN A 13 -0.28 12.57 -4.11
N ALA A 14 0.20 11.74 -5.00
CA ALA A 14 0.34 12.08 -6.41
C ALA A 14 -0.19 10.95 -7.28
N GLY A 15 -0.85 11.31 -8.37
CA GLY A 15 -1.45 10.35 -9.27
C GLY A 15 -1.29 10.70 -10.74
N SER A 16 -1.52 9.68 -11.58
CA SER A 16 -1.67 9.80 -13.02
C SER A 16 -2.94 9.05 -13.42
N GLY A 17 -3.90 9.76 -14.00
CA GLY A 17 -5.22 9.22 -14.30
C GLY A 17 -5.95 8.79 -13.02
N ILE A 18 -6.25 7.50 -12.91
CA ILE A 18 -6.99 6.92 -11.78
C ILE A 18 -6.09 6.25 -10.73
N PHE A 19 -4.78 6.18 -10.95
CA PHE A 19 -3.81 5.59 -10.03
C PHE A 19 -3.10 6.67 -9.22
N TYR A 20 -2.98 6.43 -7.93
CA TYR A 20 -2.34 7.34 -6.97
C TYR A 20 -1.33 6.59 -6.12
N ARG A 21 -0.26 7.28 -5.77
CA ARG A 21 0.75 6.86 -4.81
C ARG A 21 0.74 7.86 -3.66
N MET A 22 0.51 7.36 -2.44
CA MET A 22 0.39 8.16 -1.25
C MET A 22 1.41 7.71 -0.21
N GLU A 23 2.21 8.65 0.27
CA GLU A 23 3.16 8.46 1.36
C GLU A 23 2.67 9.22 2.59
N VAL A 24 2.68 8.55 3.74
CA VAL A 24 2.15 9.06 5.00
C VAL A 24 3.19 8.93 6.10
N ALA A 25 3.50 10.04 6.77
CA ALA A 25 4.27 10.03 8.01
C ALA A 25 3.38 9.49 9.14
N ILE A 26 3.94 8.61 9.96
CA ILE A 26 3.31 8.04 11.15
C ILE A 26 4.25 8.19 12.36
N PRO A 27 3.73 8.18 13.61
CA PRO A 27 4.55 8.43 14.80
C PRO A 27 5.71 7.45 14.99
N GLU A 28 5.52 6.19 14.56
CA GLU A 28 6.48 5.12 14.71
C GLU A 28 6.57 4.30 13.42
N ARG A 29 7.73 3.72 13.16
CA ARG A 29 7.86 2.70 12.12
C ARG A 29 7.00 1.50 12.48
N ILE A 30 6.25 1.01 11.50
CA ILE A 30 5.45 -0.20 11.60
C ILE A 30 6.05 -1.23 10.65
N ASP A 31 6.47 -2.35 11.20
CA ASP A 31 6.82 -3.50 10.38
C ASP A 31 5.53 -4.17 9.88
N PHE A 32 5.58 -4.72 8.70
CA PHE A 32 4.47 -5.45 8.10
C PHE A 32 4.99 -6.64 7.29
N VAL A 33 4.12 -7.61 7.08
CA VAL A 33 4.39 -8.73 6.19
C VAL A 33 3.70 -8.43 4.85
N PRO A 34 4.36 -8.63 3.70
CA PRO A 34 3.74 -8.45 2.39
C PRO A 34 2.38 -9.16 2.28
N GLY A 35 1.38 -8.48 1.76
CA GLY A 35 -0.02 -8.93 1.74
C GLY A 35 -0.89 -8.34 2.83
N GLN A 36 -0.32 -7.73 3.87
CA GLN A 36 -1.08 -6.98 4.85
C GLN A 36 -1.54 -5.62 4.30
N PHE A 37 -2.57 -5.06 4.94
CA PHE A 37 -3.22 -3.83 4.52
C PHE A 37 -3.48 -2.88 5.70
N ALA A 38 -3.92 -1.67 5.39
CA ALA A 38 -4.40 -0.69 6.34
C ALA A 38 -5.85 -0.30 6.03
N MET A 39 -6.62 -0.01 7.06
CA MET A 39 -7.87 0.74 6.93
C MET A 39 -7.56 2.23 7.02
N VAL A 40 -7.92 2.99 6.00
CA VAL A 40 -7.54 4.39 5.80
C VAL A 40 -8.77 5.28 5.71
N SER A 41 -8.76 6.40 6.42
CA SER A 41 -9.75 7.48 6.33
C SER A 41 -9.09 8.84 6.57
N GLY A 42 -9.59 9.88 5.91
CA GLY A 42 -9.00 11.22 6.02
C GLY A 42 -9.98 12.32 5.57
N TRP A 43 -11.26 11.99 5.50
CA TRP A 43 -12.32 12.96 5.17
C TRP A 43 -13.13 13.34 6.40
N PRO A 44 -13.66 14.56 6.45
CA PRO A 44 -14.50 14.99 7.56
C PRO A 44 -15.89 14.31 7.50
N GLY A 45 -16.45 14.09 8.69
CA GLY A 45 -17.80 13.50 8.83
C GLY A 45 -17.83 11.97 8.63
N ASN A 46 -19.03 11.45 8.44
CA ASN A 46 -19.33 10.02 8.39
C ASN A 46 -19.74 9.53 6.99
N ASP A 47 -19.45 10.28 5.94
CA ASP A 47 -19.82 9.90 4.58
C ASP A 47 -18.61 10.01 3.62
N PRO A 48 -18.05 8.88 3.18
CA PRO A 48 -18.46 7.50 3.48
C PRO A 48 -18.10 7.06 4.91
N LEU A 49 -18.98 6.28 5.52
CA LEU A 49 -18.85 5.83 6.91
C LEU A 49 -17.61 4.93 7.11
N LEU A 50 -17.36 4.02 6.16
CA LEU A 50 -16.30 3.03 6.33
C LEU A 50 -14.96 3.54 5.80
N PRO A 51 -13.85 3.31 6.52
CA PRO A 51 -12.50 3.48 5.99
C PRO A 51 -12.24 2.60 4.76
N ARG A 52 -11.23 2.93 3.98
CA ARG A 52 -10.84 2.17 2.78
C ARG A 52 -9.69 1.21 3.08
N PRO A 53 -9.84 -0.07 2.73
CA PRO A 53 -8.72 -1.01 2.81
C PRO A 53 -7.73 -0.70 1.68
N LEU A 54 -6.50 -0.41 2.03
CA LEU A 54 -5.40 -0.23 1.08
C LEU A 54 -4.25 -1.15 1.45
N ALA A 55 -3.76 -1.92 0.48
CA ALA A 55 -2.57 -2.76 0.68
C ALA A 55 -1.37 -1.88 1.06
N ILE A 56 -0.60 -2.32 2.04
CA ILE A 56 0.66 -1.65 2.40
C ILE A 56 1.67 -1.96 1.30
N PHE A 57 2.10 -0.91 0.59
CA PHE A 57 3.07 -1.03 -0.49
C PHE A 57 4.50 -1.01 0.04
N ARG A 58 4.78 -0.14 0.99
CA ARG A 58 6.09 -0.01 1.62
C ARG A 58 5.95 0.58 3.02
N SER A 59 6.86 0.23 3.91
CA SER A 59 7.03 0.87 5.21
C SER A 59 8.50 1.23 5.38
N GLY A 60 8.75 2.36 6.00
CA GLY A 60 10.10 2.86 6.19
C GLY A 60 10.23 3.74 7.43
N GLY A 61 11.37 4.42 7.52
CA GLY A 61 11.66 5.36 8.59
C GLY A 61 12.61 4.81 9.64
N ALA A 62 13.00 5.69 10.57
CA ALA A 62 13.83 5.41 11.73
C ALA A 62 12.99 5.40 13.00
N ARG A 63 13.62 5.08 14.14
CA ARG A 63 12.98 5.13 15.46
C ARG A 63 12.42 6.54 15.73
N GLY A 64 11.12 6.64 16.03
CA GLY A 64 10.43 7.91 16.29
C GLY A 64 9.86 8.61 15.03
N HIS A 65 10.15 8.10 13.82
CA HIS A 65 9.59 8.63 12.59
C HIS A 65 9.36 7.46 11.61
N GLY A 66 8.11 7.03 11.47
CA GLY A 66 7.71 6.03 10.51
C GLY A 66 7.15 6.66 9.24
N THR A 67 7.20 5.91 8.15
CA THR A 67 6.45 6.19 6.92
C THR A 67 5.73 4.93 6.46
N VAL A 68 4.58 5.10 5.87
CA VAL A 68 3.85 4.04 5.17
C VAL A 68 3.40 4.54 3.83
N GLU A 69 3.46 3.68 2.84
CA GLU A 69 3.16 4.02 1.46
C GLU A 69 2.06 3.11 0.93
N PHE A 70 1.16 3.70 0.18
CA PHE A 70 0.04 3.05 -0.47
C PHE A 70 0.02 3.37 -1.96
N VAL A 71 -0.33 2.39 -2.78
CA VAL A 71 -0.71 2.61 -4.17
C VAL A 71 -2.16 2.18 -4.33
N TYR A 72 -3.00 3.07 -4.83
CA TYR A 72 -4.42 2.82 -4.94
C TYR A 72 -5.01 3.35 -6.24
N LYS A 73 -6.18 2.80 -6.59
CA LYS A 73 -6.97 3.21 -7.74
C LYS A 73 -8.22 3.94 -7.27
N VAL A 74 -8.55 5.04 -7.93
CA VAL A 74 -9.82 5.74 -7.69
C VAL A 74 -10.94 4.94 -8.36
N VAL A 75 -11.77 4.30 -7.54
CA VAL A 75 -12.88 3.43 -8.01
C VAL A 75 -14.22 3.82 -7.42
N GLY A 76 -14.25 4.78 -6.50
CA GLY A 76 -15.47 5.22 -5.85
C GLY A 76 -15.24 6.38 -4.90
N ARG A 77 -16.29 6.81 -4.20
CA ARG A 77 -16.31 8.04 -3.41
C ARG A 77 -15.18 8.15 -2.38
N GLY A 78 -14.92 7.10 -1.60
CA GLY A 78 -13.87 7.15 -0.58
C GLY A 78 -12.47 7.32 -1.18
N THR A 79 -12.14 6.62 -2.26
CA THR A 79 -10.85 6.77 -2.96
C THR A 79 -10.77 8.08 -3.73
N ALA A 80 -11.91 8.64 -4.19
CA ALA A 80 -11.96 9.99 -4.77
C ALA A 80 -11.67 11.05 -3.72
N LEU A 81 -12.21 10.93 -2.50
CA LEU A 81 -11.87 11.83 -1.41
C LEU A 81 -10.39 11.72 -1.02
N LEU A 82 -9.86 10.51 -0.94
CA LEU A 82 -8.43 10.30 -0.68
C LEU A 82 -7.55 10.97 -1.76
N SER A 83 -7.92 10.87 -3.04
CA SER A 83 -7.14 11.47 -4.12
C SER A 83 -7.14 13.02 -4.10
N GLY A 84 -8.10 13.63 -3.42
CA GLY A 84 -8.16 15.07 -3.20
C GLY A 84 -7.35 15.58 -2.01
N LEU A 85 -6.77 14.70 -1.20
CA LEU A 85 -5.94 15.09 -0.07
C LEU A 85 -4.53 15.47 -0.51
N HIS A 86 -3.91 16.40 0.21
CA HIS A 86 -2.61 16.98 -0.12
C HIS A 86 -1.59 16.75 0.99
N ALA A 87 -0.33 17.06 0.71
CA ALA A 87 0.71 17.05 1.71
C ALA A 87 0.35 17.98 2.89
N GLY A 88 0.47 17.47 4.09
CA GLY A 88 0.08 18.14 5.32
C GLY A 88 -1.28 17.74 5.87
N ASP A 89 -2.18 17.18 5.06
CA ASP A 89 -3.49 16.75 5.52
C ASP A 89 -3.40 15.56 6.49
N PRO A 90 -4.28 15.49 7.50
CA PRO A 90 -4.31 14.40 8.45
C PRO A 90 -4.93 13.16 7.84
N LEU A 91 -4.48 11.99 8.28
CA LEU A 91 -5.00 10.69 7.89
C LEU A 91 -5.11 9.78 9.12
N ALA A 92 -6.24 9.09 9.26
CA ALA A 92 -6.39 8.06 10.29
C ALA A 92 -6.16 6.68 9.67
N LEU A 93 -5.38 5.86 10.35
CA LEU A 93 -4.92 4.56 9.87
C LEU A 93 -5.10 3.51 10.95
N THR A 94 -5.60 2.34 10.59
CA THR A 94 -5.50 1.13 11.42
C THR A 94 -4.66 0.12 10.65
N LEU A 95 -3.47 -0.20 11.16
CA LEU A 95 -2.49 -1.05 10.48
C LEU A 95 -1.52 -1.73 11.45
N PRO A 96 -0.82 -2.83 11.09
CA PRO A 96 -1.11 -3.64 9.92
C PRO A 96 -2.31 -4.56 10.19
N LEU A 97 -3.09 -4.85 9.16
CA LEU A 97 -4.26 -5.73 9.24
C LEU A 97 -4.11 -6.90 8.26
N GLY A 98 -4.82 -8.00 8.56
CA GLY A 98 -4.79 -9.21 7.74
C GLY A 98 -3.56 -10.06 7.96
N HIS A 99 -3.50 -11.17 7.23
CA HIS A 99 -2.37 -12.08 7.21
C HIS A 99 -1.47 -11.74 6.02
N GLY A 100 -0.16 -11.82 6.24
CA GLY A 100 0.80 -11.69 5.15
C GLY A 100 0.95 -13.00 4.37
N PHE A 101 1.67 -12.94 3.26
CA PHE A 101 2.07 -14.14 2.54
C PHE A 101 3.15 -14.89 3.32
N GLU A 102 3.05 -16.21 3.33
CA GLU A 102 4.09 -17.08 3.84
C GLU A 102 4.97 -17.55 2.69
N PHE A 103 6.27 -17.51 2.89
CA PHE A 103 7.26 -17.93 1.89
C PHE A 103 7.88 -19.27 2.33
N PRO A 104 7.26 -20.42 1.99
CA PRO A 104 7.81 -21.71 2.38
C PRO A 104 8.99 -22.12 1.49
N GLY A 105 10.19 -22.16 2.08
CA GLY A 105 11.34 -22.94 1.61
C GLY A 105 12.20 -22.36 0.48
N GLU A 106 13.47 -22.76 0.50
CA GLU A 106 14.55 -22.23 -0.35
C GLU A 106 14.57 -22.76 -1.80
N ASP A 107 13.85 -23.84 -2.12
CA ASP A 107 13.93 -24.53 -3.41
C ASP A 107 12.71 -24.31 -4.34
N ARG A 108 12.11 -23.12 -4.32
CA ARG A 108 10.90 -22.85 -5.11
C ARG A 108 11.06 -21.60 -5.98
N SER A 109 10.63 -21.70 -7.23
CA SER A 109 10.39 -20.56 -8.10
C SER A 109 8.99 -20.01 -7.87
N TRP A 110 8.83 -18.69 -7.85
CA TRP A 110 7.58 -18.00 -7.57
C TRP A 110 7.06 -17.28 -8.82
N TRP A 111 5.80 -17.44 -9.08
CA TRP A 111 5.10 -16.62 -10.06
C TRP A 111 4.21 -15.60 -9.37
N LEU A 112 4.54 -14.34 -9.53
CA LEU A 112 3.83 -13.22 -8.97
C LEU A 112 2.94 -12.61 -10.04
N VAL A 113 1.62 -12.75 -9.90
CA VAL A 113 0.66 -12.31 -10.91
C VAL A 113 -0.18 -11.16 -10.35
N GLY A 114 -0.12 -9.99 -10.98
CA GLY A 114 -0.88 -8.80 -10.58
C GLY A 114 -1.66 -8.18 -11.74
N GLY A 115 -2.92 -7.83 -11.50
CA GLY A 115 -3.78 -7.12 -12.45
C GLY A 115 -4.16 -5.73 -11.98
N GLY A 116 -3.96 -4.70 -12.80
CA GLY A 116 -4.31 -3.34 -12.44
C GLY A 116 -3.67 -2.92 -11.11
N VAL A 117 -4.46 -2.39 -10.15
CA VAL A 117 -3.95 -1.99 -8.83
C VAL A 117 -3.44 -3.16 -7.99
N GLY A 118 -3.74 -4.41 -8.35
CA GLY A 118 -3.25 -5.61 -7.65
C GLY A 118 -1.71 -5.71 -7.60
N PHE A 119 -1.01 -5.03 -8.50
CA PHE A 119 0.45 -4.94 -8.42
C PHE A 119 0.93 -4.36 -7.08
N SER A 120 0.14 -3.51 -6.43
CA SER A 120 0.49 -2.91 -5.12
C SER A 120 0.69 -3.95 -4.02
N SER A 121 0.07 -5.13 -4.14
CA SER A 121 0.28 -6.27 -3.23
C SER A 121 1.40 -7.20 -3.70
N VAL A 122 1.70 -7.23 -5.00
CA VAL A 122 2.71 -8.11 -5.61
C VAL A 122 4.13 -7.57 -5.39
N PHE A 123 4.34 -6.26 -5.52
CA PHE A 123 5.66 -5.66 -5.38
C PHE A 123 6.30 -5.84 -4.00
N PRO A 124 5.58 -5.67 -2.87
CA PRO A 124 6.15 -5.98 -1.55
C PRO A 124 6.60 -7.43 -1.41
N VAL A 125 5.88 -8.37 -2.05
CA VAL A 125 6.26 -9.79 -2.10
C VAL A 125 7.55 -9.97 -2.90
N ALA A 126 7.63 -9.36 -4.09
CA ALA A 126 8.85 -9.40 -4.91
C ALA A 126 10.06 -8.86 -4.15
N ALA A 127 9.93 -7.73 -3.46
CA ALA A 127 10.99 -7.13 -2.66
C ALA A 127 11.45 -8.04 -1.50
N ALA A 128 10.52 -8.79 -0.88
CA ALA A 128 10.86 -9.76 0.16
C ALA A 128 11.61 -10.96 -0.43
N LEU A 129 11.15 -11.51 -1.56
CA LEU A 129 11.80 -12.64 -2.25
C LEU A 129 13.19 -12.26 -2.77
N GLU A 130 13.37 -11.05 -3.29
CA GLU A 130 14.69 -10.52 -3.70
C GLU A 130 15.66 -10.47 -2.51
N GLY A 131 15.19 -10.04 -1.35
CA GLY A 131 15.96 -10.04 -0.10
C GLY A 131 16.40 -11.43 0.34
N GLU A 132 15.59 -12.45 0.06
CA GLU A 132 15.86 -13.86 0.34
C GLU A 132 16.61 -14.58 -0.80
N ARG A 133 16.92 -13.89 -1.89
CA ARG A 133 17.54 -14.43 -3.11
C ARG A 133 16.77 -15.59 -3.74
N ALA A 134 15.45 -15.58 -3.60
CA ALA A 134 14.57 -16.58 -4.20
C ALA A 134 14.32 -16.26 -5.67
N ASP A 135 14.16 -17.28 -6.51
CA ASP A 135 13.79 -17.12 -7.91
C ASP A 135 12.33 -16.73 -8.05
N PHE A 136 12.02 -15.67 -8.79
CA PHE A 136 10.67 -15.28 -9.09
C PHE A 136 10.52 -14.61 -10.45
N GLU A 137 9.33 -14.70 -11.01
CA GLU A 137 8.88 -13.96 -12.20
C GLU A 137 7.65 -13.14 -11.88
N ILE A 138 7.57 -11.92 -12.44
CA ILE A 138 6.42 -11.04 -12.26
C ILE A 138 5.64 -10.91 -13.55
N PHE A 139 4.35 -11.21 -13.49
CA PHE A 139 3.42 -11.04 -14.59
C PHE A 139 2.42 -9.92 -14.22
N LEU A 140 2.45 -8.81 -14.96
CA LEU A 140 1.55 -7.69 -14.75
C LEU A 140 0.59 -7.55 -15.93
N GLY A 141 -0.69 -7.52 -15.61
CA GLY A 141 -1.76 -7.29 -16.58
C GLY A 141 -2.43 -5.94 -16.36
N ALA A 142 -2.75 -5.25 -17.43
CA ALA A 142 -3.52 -4.02 -17.39
C ALA A 142 -4.50 -3.96 -18.56
N SER A 143 -5.63 -3.26 -18.39
CA SER A 143 -6.64 -3.11 -19.45
C SER A 143 -6.16 -2.23 -20.60
N THR A 144 -5.22 -1.34 -20.35
CA THR A 144 -4.57 -0.47 -21.35
C THR A 144 -3.10 -0.26 -20.99
N ALA A 145 -2.25 0.05 -21.99
CA ALA A 145 -0.84 0.34 -21.77
C ALA A 145 -0.61 1.49 -20.75
N GLY A 146 -1.47 2.52 -20.76
CA GLY A 146 -1.42 3.61 -19.80
C GLY A 146 -1.91 3.26 -18.39
N SER A 147 -2.49 2.09 -18.19
CA SER A 147 -2.92 1.58 -16.88
C SER A 147 -1.91 0.61 -16.25
N CYS A 148 -0.82 0.31 -16.97
CA CYS A 148 0.27 -0.47 -16.39
C CYS A 148 1.14 0.47 -15.55
N PRO A 149 1.25 0.25 -14.24
CA PRO A 149 2.16 1.05 -13.44
C PRO A 149 3.59 0.76 -13.86
N ALA A 150 4.34 1.80 -14.20
CA ALA A 150 5.76 1.65 -14.42
C ALA A 150 6.43 1.24 -13.10
N PRO A 151 7.36 0.27 -13.11
CA PRO A 151 8.19 0.02 -11.96
C PRO A 151 8.96 1.31 -11.63
N ALA A 152 8.90 1.73 -10.37
CA ALA A 152 9.59 2.92 -9.88
C ALA A 152 11.04 2.59 -9.56
#